data_21e3cf35f2be92e3e1a1a316420d4892
#
_entry.id   21e3cf35f2be92e3e1a1a316420d4892
#
_cell.length_a   1.000
_cell.length_b   1.000
_cell.length_c   1.000
_cell.angle_alpha   90.00
_cell.angle_beta   90.00
_cell.angle_gamma   90.00
#
_symmetry.space_group_name_H-M   'P 1'
#
loop_
_entity.id
_entity.type
_entity.pdbx_description
1 polymer ?
#
loop_
_entity_poly.entity_id
_entity_poly.type
_entity_poly.pdbx_seq_one_letter_code
_entity_poly.pdbx_strand_id
1 'polypeptide(L)'
;MPAAENKETVRQIYEAMERGDRSVFAEAVHSDYVWRLAGRYSWAGSFEGQDNVRRKLLRPLFNQFETEYRANAVNLIAEGEFVVAEVRGDVMTKSGARYDNEYCFIFRFRDGKIAEITEYCDSDLIERVLGSYGEAVEAANG
;
A
#
# COMPACT_ATOMS: atom_id res chain seq x y z
N MET A 1 -13.94 -14.16 16.67
CA MET A 1 -14.55 -12.95 16.08
C MET A 1 -13.81 -12.56 14.81
N PRO A 2 -14.50 -12.45 13.67
CA PRO A 2 -13.83 -12.10 12.40
C PRO A 2 -12.99 -10.83 12.46
N ALA A 3 -13.45 -9.80 13.17
CA ALA A 3 -12.70 -8.57 13.30
C ALA A 3 -11.33 -8.78 13.97
N ALA A 4 -11.28 -9.57 15.02
CA ALA A 4 -10.03 -9.88 15.71
C ALA A 4 -9.08 -10.68 14.83
N GLU A 5 -9.60 -11.65 14.08
CA GLU A 5 -8.81 -12.46 13.16
C GLU A 5 -8.27 -11.63 12.00
N ASN A 6 -9.11 -10.74 11.45
CA ASN A 6 -8.71 -9.85 10.38
C ASN A 6 -7.65 -8.85 10.84
N LYS A 7 -7.80 -8.35 12.06
CA LYS A 7 -6.80 -7.45 12.68
C LYS A 7 -5.45 -8.16 12.83
N GLU A 8 -5.48 -9.43 13.25
CA GLU A 8 -4.26 -10.22 13.38
C GLU A 8 -3.58 -10.44 12.03
N THR A 9 -4.37 -10.67 10.97
CA THR A 9 -3.82 -10.78 9.62
C THR A 9 -3.07 -9.50 9.24
N VAL A 10 -3.67 -8.34 9.48
CA VAL A 10 -3.02 -7.05 9.16
C VAL A 10 -1.77 -6.85 10.02
N ARG A 11 -1.82 -7.23 11.30
CA ARG A 11 -0.64 -7.15 12.18
C ARG A 11 0.53 -7.95 11.59
N GLN A 12 0.26 -9.18 11.15
CA GLN A 12 1.29 -10.04 10.56
C GLN A 12 1.84 -9.46 9.26
N ILE A 13 0.98 -8.83 8.45
CA ILE A 13 1.44 -8.17 7.23
C ILE A 13 2.50 -7.11 7.56
N TYR A 14 2.22 -6.24 8.54
CA TYR A 14 3.15 -5.17 8.85
C TYR A 14 4.36 -5.61 9.68
N GLU A 15 4.23 -6.66 10.47
CA GLU A 15 5.41 -7.27 11.11
C GLU A 15 6.41 -7.76 10.06
N ALA A 16 5.91 -8.36 8.99
CA ALA A 16 6.75 -8.77 7.86
C ALA A 16 7.29 -7.58 7.09
N MET A 17 6.47 -6.55 6.86
CA MET A 17 6.90 -5.36 6.14
C MET A 17 7.98 -4.54 6.87
N GLU A 18 8.04 -4.62 8.18
CA GLU A 18 9.14 -4.01 8.93
C GLU A 18 10.50 -4.60 8.53
N ARG A 19 10.50 -5.82 8.02
CA ARG A 19 11.70 -6.52 7.53
C ARG A 19 11.85 -6.43 6.02
N GLY A 20 10.96 -5.71 5.34
CA GLY A 20 10.96 -5.64 3.88
C GLY A 20 10.32 -6.85 3.20
N ASP A 21 9.63 -7.69 3.94
CA ASP A 21 8.97 -8.88 3.41
C ASP A 21 7.51 -8.58 3.06
N ARG A 22 7.17 -8.67 1.78
CA ARG A 22 5.82 -8.39 1.27
C ARG A 22 5.03 -9.68 0.96
N SER A 23 5.59 -10.84 1.24
CA SER A 23 4.95 -12.12 0.90
C SER A 23 3.67 -12.36 1.70
N VAL A 24 3.65 -11.94 2.95
CA VAL A 24 2.46 -12.10 3.81
C VAL A 24 1.30 -11.28 3.24
N PHE A 25 1.56 -10.06 2.79
CA PHE A 25 0.55 -9.23 2.12
C PHE A 25 0.05 -9.92 0.85
N ALA A 26 0.96 -10.39 0.00
CA ALA A 26 0.60 -11.01 -1.27
C ALA A 26 -0.32 -12.22 -1.07
N GLU A 27 -0.13 -12.97 0.00
CA GLU A 27 -0.97 -14.13 0.31
C GLU A 27 -2.30 -13.75 0.94
N ALA A 28 -2.41 -12.54 1.51
CA ALA A 28 -3.59 -12.12 2.25
C ALA A 28 -4.66 -11.46 1.37
N VAL A 29 -4.38 -11.19 0.10
CA VAL A 29 -5.33 -10.51 -0.78
C VAL A 29 -6.07 -11.48 -1.68
N HIS A 30 -7.33 -11.16 -2.00
CA HIS A 30 -8.07 -11.86 -3.06
C HIS A 30 -7.45 -11.55 -4.41
N SER A 31 -7.56 -12.48 -5.36
CA SER A 31 -7.06 -12.27 -6.72
C SER A 31 -7.74 -11.09 -7.43
N ASP A 32 -8.96 -10.78 -7.04
CA ASP A 32 -9.77 -9.71 -7.61
C ASP A 32 -9.83 -8.44 -6.74
N TYR A 33 -8.92 -8.32 -5.77
CA TYR A 33 -8.98 -7.19 -4.85
C TYR A 33 -8.79 -5.85 -5.57
N VAL A 34 -9.33 -4.81 -4.94
CA VAL A 34 -9.27 -3.44 -5.47
C VAL A 34 -8.42 -2.60 -4.50
N TRP A 35 -7.51 -1.82 -5.08
CA TRP A 35 -6.74 -0.84 -4.31
C TRP A 35 -7.10 0.55 -4.81
N ARG A 36 -7.73 1.32 -3.97
CA ARG A 36 -8.13 2.69 -4.29
C ARG A 36 -7.26 3.69 -3.54
N LEU A 37 -6.60 4.56 -4.28
CA LEU A 37 -5.91 5.71 -3.70
C LEU A 37 -6.89 6.87 -3.70
N ALA A 38 -7.33 7.28 -2.52
CA ALA A 38 -8.32 8.33 -2.35
C ALA A 38 -7.69 9.70 -2.51
N GLY A 39 -8.46 10.67 -2.99
CA GLY A 39 -8.02 12.04 -3.13
C GLY A 39 -8.05 12.54 -4.56
N ARG A 40 -7.39 13.67 -4.78
CA ARG A 40 -7.37 14.35 -6.09
C ARG A 40 -5.93 14.73 -6.42
N TYR A 41 -5.16 13.76 -6.84
CA TYR A 41 -3.76 13.95 -7.25
C TYR A 41 -3.46 12.92 -8.33
N SER A 42 -2.29 12.99 -8.94
CA SER A 42 -2.03 12.19 -10.14
C SER A 42 -2.07 10.68 -9.90
N TRP A 43 -1.75 10.22 -8.69
CA TRP A 43 -1.77 8.80 -8.35
C TRP A 43 -3.14 8.31 -7.89
N ALA A 44 -4.12 9.22 -7.67
CA ALA A 44 -5.45 8.85 -7.18
C ALA A 44 -6.20 8.04 -8.24
N GLY A 45 -7.02 7.10 -7.77
CA GLY A 45 -7.81 6.24 -8.64
C GLY A 45 -7.90 4.83 -8.10
N SER A 46 -8.54 3.96 -8.85
CA SER A 46 -8.74 2.57 -8.46
C SER A 46 -8.01 1.63 -9.40
N PHE A 47 -7.36 0.62 -8.80
CA PHE A 47 -6.68 -0.44 -9.53
C PHE A 47 -7.36 -1.76 -9.14
N GLU A 48 -7.88 -2.49 -10.12
CA GLU A 48 -8.69 -3.69 -9.87
C GLU A 48 -7.94 -4.96 -10.29
N GLY A 49 -7.86 -5.91 -9.36
CA GLY A 49 -7.24 -7.20 -9.57
C GLY A 49 -5.75 -7.20 -9.31
N GLN A 50 -5.25 -8.34 -8.84
CA GLN A 50 -3.84 -8.50 -8.46
C GLN A 50 -2.87 -8.10 -9.58
N ASP A 51 -3.19 -8.50 -10.80
CA ASP A 51 -2.31 -8.25 -11.94
C ASP A 51 -2.21 -6.76 -12.27
N ASN A 52 -3.36 -6.07 -12.29
CA ASN A 52 -3.37 -4.62 -12.54
C ASN A 52 -2.69 -3.84 -11.41
N VAL A 53 -2.93 -4.21 -10.16
CA VAL A 53 -2.28 -3.57 -9.03
C VAL A 53 -0.76 -3.70 -9.17
N ARG A 54 -0.28 -4.92 -9.47
CA ARG A 54 1.16 -5.16 -9.62
C ARG A 54 1.77 -4.34 -10.74
N ARG A 55 1.14 -4.35 -11.92
CA ARG A 55 1.70 -3.70 -13.11
C ARG A 55 1.51 -2.20 -13.13
N LYS A 56 0.34 -1.74 -12.70
CA LYS A 56 -0.05 -0.33 -12.89
C LYS A 56 0.20 0.54 -11.67
N LEU A 57 0.26 -0.04 -10.47
CA LEU A 57 0.52 0.73 -9.25
C LEU A 57 1.88 0.39 -8.66
N LEU A 58 2.11 -0.87 -8.34
CA LEU A 58 3.31 -1.25 -7.59
C LEU A 58 4.59 -1.12 -8.41
N ARG A 59 4.57 -1.49 -9.68
CA ARG A 59 5.75 -1.38 -10.53
C ARG A 59 6.22 0.07 -10.69
N PRO A 60 5.38 1.04 -11.08
CA PRO A 60 5.81 2.43 -11.15
C PRO A 60 6.29 2.98 -9.81
N LEU A 61 5.68 2.54 -8.72
CA LEU A 61 6.05 2.97 -7.39
C LEU A 61 7.42 2.40 -6.99
N PHE A 62 7.54 1.08 -7.01
CA PHE A 62 8.75 0.40 -6.52
C PHE A 62 9.96 0.59 -7.43
N ASN A 63 9.75 0.91 -8.69
CA ASN A 63 10.85 1.23 -9.61
C ASN A 63 11.70 2.40 -9.11
N GLN A 64 11.12 3.26 -8.29
CA GLN A 64 11.81 4.45 -7.78
C GLN A 64 12.57 4.21 -6.48
N PHE A 65 12.42 3.03 -5.87
CA PHE A 65 13.01 2.74 -4.56
C PHE A 65 14.43 2.18 -4.70
N GLU A 66 15.35 2.75 -3.94
CA GLU A 66 16.73 2.26 -3.83
C GLU A 66 16.80 1.15 -2.78
N THR A 67 16.14 1.34 -1.65
CA THR A 67 16.09 0.35 -0.58
C THR A 67 14.81 -0.48 -0.68
N GLU A 68 14.74 -1.59 0.05
CA GLU A 68 13.49 -2.32 0.20
C GLU A 68 12.45 -1.40 0.84
N TYR A 69 11.21 -1.53 0.38
CA TYR A 69 10.11 -0.82 1.03
C TYR A 69 9.84 -1.46 2.39
N ARG A 70 9.92 -0.66 3.43
CA ARG A 70 9.59 -1.08 4.79
C ARG A 70 8.48 -0.18 5.31
N ALA A 71 7.63 -0.76 6.13
CA ALA A 71 6.50 -0.03 6.69
C ALA A 71 6.18 -0.56 8.07
N ASN A 72 5.68 0.31 8.92
CA ASN A 72 5.39 0.02 10.31
C ASN A 72 3.97 0.48 10.63
N ALA A 73 3.16 -0.42 11.21
CA ALA A 73 1.81 -0.07 11.66
C ALA A 73 1.90 0.54 13.06
N VAL A 74 1.41 1.76 13.19
CA VAL A 74 1.40 2.49 14.47
C VAL A 74 0.14 2.16 15.27
N ASN A 75 -1.00 2.06 14.59
CA ASN A 75 -2.28 1.71 15.19
C ASN A 75 -3.06 0.78 14.28
N LEU A 76 -3.79 -0.16 14.89
CA LEU A 76 -4.70 -1.05 14.19
C LEU A 76 -6.05 -1.01 14.90
N ILE A 77 -7.10 -0.72 14.15
CA ILE A 77 -8.47 -0.63 14.67
C ILE A 77 -9.36 -1.51 13.79
N ALA A 78 -10.13 -2.41 14.39
CA ALA A 78 -10.97 -3.32 13.62
C ALA A 78 -12.41 -3.28 14.10
N GLU A 79 -13.34 -3.27 13.15
CA GLU A 79 -14.76 -3.35 13.40
C GLU A 79 -15.45 -4.01 12.21
N GLY A 80 -16.31 -4.98 12.45
CA GLY A 80 -17.00 -5.69 11.37
C GLY A 80 -16.00 -6.36 10.44
N GLU A 81 -16.14 -6.09 9.15
CA GLU A 81 -15.25 -6.64 8.13
C GLU A 81 -14.07 -5.71 7.79
N PHE A 82 -13.92 -4.61 8.53
CA PHE A 82 -12.91 -3.60 8.27
C PHE A 82 -11.77 -3.61 9.29
N VAL A 83 -10.57 -3.36 8.80
CA VAL A 83 -9.40 -3.07 9.64
C VAL A 83 -8.80 -1.77 9.15
N VAL A 84 -8.60 -0.83 10.05
CA VAL A 84 -7.93 0.45 9.75
C VAL A 84 -6.51 0.37 10.30
N ALA A 85 -5.53 0.69 9.46
CA ALA A 85 -4.13 0.70 9.85
C ALA A 85 -3.53 2.08 9.61
N GLU A 86 -3.02 2.68 10.67
CA GLU A 86 -2.21 3.88 10.58
C GLU A 86 -0.77 3.42 10.42
N VAL A 87 -0.12 3.81 9.31
CA VAL A 87 1.13 3.21 8.88
C VAL A 87 2.15 4.29 8.51
N ARG A 88 3.42 4.04 8.82
CA ARG A 88 4.54 4.87 8.39
C ARG A 88 5.45 4.07 7.48
N GLY A 89 5.74 4.62 6.31
CA GLY A 89 6.72 4.03 5.40
C GLY A 89 8.14 4.40 5.79
N ASP A 90 9.08 3.62 5.29
CA ASP A 90 10.51 3.80 5.53
C ASP A 90 11.25 3.34 4.29
N VAL A 91 11.55 4.26 3.40
CA VAL A 91 12.21 3.92 2.15
C VAL A 91 13.02 5.08 1.59
N MET A 92 14.19 4.75 1.01
CA MET A 92 15.02 5.70 0.29
C MET A 92 14.80 5.52 -1.20
N THR A 93 14.58 6.62 -1.91
CA THR A 93 14.44 6.59 -3.37
C THR A 93 15.78 6.64 -4.07
N LYS A 94 15.80 6.24 -5.33
CA LYS A 94 16.98 6.31 -6.19
C LYS A 94 17.46 7.75 -6.42
N SER A 95 16.56 8.72 -6.28
CA SER A 95 16.94 10.14 -6.38
C SER A 95 17.66 10.65 -5.14
N GLY A 96 17.70 9.86 -4.07
CA GLY A 96 18.32 10.25 -2.80
C GLY A 96 17.37 10.91 -1.81
N ALA A 97 16.12 11.08 -2.19
CA ALA A 97 15.11 11.64 -1.28
C ALA A 97 14.44 10.53 -0.49
N ARG A 98 14.13 10.79 0.78
CA ARG A 98 13.32 9.88 1.59
C ARG A 98 11.87 9.94 1.14
N TYR A 99 11.23 8.77 1.09
CA TYR A 99 9.80 8.68 0.87
C TYR A 99 9.17 7.95 2.05
N ASP A 100 9.19 8.61 3.21
CA ASP A 100 8.65 8.08 4.46
C ASP A 100 7.22 8.60 4.61
N ASN A 101 6.31 8.10 3.78
CA ASN A 101 4.94 8.60 3.79
C ASN A 101 4.18 8.11 5.02
N GLU A 102 3.15 8.85 5.37
CA GLU A 102 2.22 8.47 6.43
C GLU A 102 0.90 8.10 5.79
N TYR A 103 0.37 6.94 6.18
CA TYR A 103 -0.81 6.38 5.55
C TYR A 103 -1.91 6.10 6.55
N CYS A 104 -3.15 6.19 6.07
CA CYS A 104 -4.28 5.54 6.71
C CYS A 104 -4.85 4.57 5.69
N PHE A 105 -4.72 3.29 5.94
CA PHE A 105 -5.27 2.25 5.09
C PHE A 105 -6.55 1.71 5.72
N ILE A 106 -7.58 1.54 4.89
CA ILE A 106 -8.81 0.88 5.30
C ILE A 106 -8.88 -0.42 4.50
N PHE A 107 -8.76 -1.55 5.18
CA PHE A 107 -8.84 -2.88 4.58
C PHE A 107 -10.24 -3.44 4.80
N ARG A 108 -10.91 -3.82 3.72
CA ARG A 108 -12.18 -4.55 3.81
C ARG A 108 -11.90 -6.03 3.49
N PHE A 109 -12.34 -6.89 4.40
CA PHE A 109 -12.12 -8.33 4.29
C PHE A 109 -13.37 -9.02 3.76
N ARG A 110 -13.16 -10.09 3.00
CA ARG A 110 -14.19 -11.01 2.54
C ARG A 110 -13.60 -12.42 2.65
N ASP A 111 -14.29 -13.28 3.39
CA ASP A 111 -13.86 -14.68 3.58
C ASP A 111 -12.40 -14.80 4.05
N GLY A 112 -12.01 -13.96 4.99
CA GLY A 112 -10.69 -14.01 5.61
C GLY A 112 -9.56 -13.41 4.79
N LYS A 113 -9.85 -12.83 3.61
CA LYS A 113 -8.85 -12.18 2.78
C LYS A 113 -9.25 -10.75 2.45
N ILE A 114 -8.25 -9.94 2.12
CA ILE A 114 -8.47 -8.54 1.76
C ILE A 114 -9.13 -8.45 0.40
N ALA A 115 -10.34 -7.86 0.36
CA ALA A 115 -11.09 -7.64 -0.87
C ALA A 115 -10.90 -6.22 -1.40
N GLU A 116 -10.62 -5.26 -0.52
CA GLU A 116 -10.49 -3.86 -0.92
C GLU A 116 -9.56 -3.13 0.03
N ILE A 117 -8.72 -2.28 -0.54
CA ILE A 117 -7.86 -1.37 0.21
C ILE A 117 -8.22 0.05 -0.21
N THR A 118 -8.50 0.93 0.76
CA THR A 118 -8.60 2.36 0.51
C THR A 118 -7.43 3.02 1.21
N GLU A 119 -6.64 3.75 0.44
CA GLU A 119 -5.44 4.41 0.94
C GLU A 119 -5.62 5.91 0.99
N TYR A 120 -5.36 6.49 2.16
CA TYR A 120 -5.16 7.93 2.34
C TYR A 120 -3.72 8.14 2.72
N CYS A 121 -3.04 9.07 2.08
CA CYS A 121 -1.64 9.35 2.37
C CYS A 121 -1.36 10.85 2.23
N ASP A 122 -0.13 11.23 2.52
CA ASP A 122 0.31 12.59 2.23
C ASP A 122 0.54 12.71 0.72
N SER A 123 -0.46 13.23 0.01
CA SER A 123 -0.44 13.33 -1.44
C SER A 123 0.56 14.37 -1.95
N ASP A 124 0.86 15.39 -1.14
CA ASP A 124 1.88 16.36 -1.48
C ASP A 124 3.26 15.70 -1.51
N LEU A 125 3.53 14.84 -0.53
CA LEU A 125 4.81 14.14 -0.47
C LEU A 125 5.01 13.22 -1.68
N ILE A 126 3.98 12.46 -2.06
CA ILE A 126 4.11 11.55 -3.19
C ILE A 126 4.41 12.33 -4.48
N GLU A 127 3.72 13.44 -4.72
CA GLU A 127 3.95 14.26 -5.91
C GLU A 127 5.35 14.89 -5.91
N ARG A 128 5.80 15.41 -4.78
CA ARG A 128 7.11 16.07 -4.69
C ARG A 128 8.27 15.10 -4.83
N VAL A 129 8.17 13.93 -4.24
CA VAL A 129 9.29 12.97 -4.20
C VAL A 129 9.25 12.02 -5.38
N LEU A 130 8.08 11.48 -5.72
CA LEU A 130 7.94 10.47 -6.77
C LEU A 130 7.55 11.06 -8.12
N GLY A 131 7.12 12.32 -8.15
CA GLY A 131 6.62 12.95 -9.36
C GLY A 131 5.20 12.51 -9.68
N SER A 132 4.72 12.87 -10.86
CA SER A 132 3.39 12.49 -11.29
C SER A 132 3.33 10.99 -11.63
N TYR A 133 2.13 10.45 -11.53
CA TYR A 133 1.88 9.05 -11.89
C TYR A 133 2.31 8.77 -13.35
N GLY A 134 1.96 9.68 -14.29
CA GLY A 134 2.35 9.50 -15.69
C GLY A 134 3.84 9.42 -15.91
N GLU A 135 4.60 10.29 -15.25
CA GLU A 135 6.07 10.26 -15.31
C GLU A 135 6.63 8.95 -14.73
N ALA A 136 6.04 8.50 -13.62
CA ALA A 136 6.48 7.26 -12.98
C ALA A 136 6.22 6.04 -13.86
N VAL A 137 5.08 6.01 -14.55
CA VAL A 137 4.74 4.93 -15.49
C VAL A 137 5.73 4.91 -16.66
N GLU A 138 6.03 6.08 -17.24
CA GLU A 138 6.99 6.16 -18.34
C GLU A 138 8.38 5.67 -17.91
N ALA A 139 8.84 6.08 -16.73
CA ALA A 139 10.15 5.68 -16.21
C ALA A 139 10.22 4.17 -15.97
N ALA A 140 9.14 3.56 -15.49
CA ALA A 140 9.10 2.11 -15.23
C ALA A 140 9.06 1.28 -16.52
N ASN A 141 8.54 1.85 -17.62
CA ASN A 141 8.41 1.17 -18.90
C ASN A 141 9.55 1.51 -19.89
N GLY A 142 10.36 2.50 -19.51
CA GLY A 142 11.49 2.96 -20.35
C GLY A 142 12.82 2.24 -20.08
#